data_70623ce82eaea6e7cd9be9cff0e3300e
#
_entry.id   70623ce82eaea6e7cd9be9cff0e3300e
#
_cell.length_a   1.000
_cell.length_b   1.000
_cell.length_c   1.000
_cell.angle_alpha   90.00
_cell.angle_beta   90.00
_cell.angle_gamma   90.00
#
_symmetry.space_group_name_H-M   'P 1'
#
loop_
_entity.id
_entity.type
_entity.pdbx_description
1 polymer ?
#
loop_
_entity_poly.entity_id
_entity_poly.type
_entity_poly.pdbx_seq_one_letter_code
_entity_poly.pdbx_strand_id
1 'polypeptide(L)'
;YKRQTGVLDAKYAEGARDKEFLAKYVESLISMYSPDASKVAAELYGQLTDEEKVSADYWFIFNNPDLAPAGSEAYEYLLANREKFAQNNTEEAVDKRLSSGYQRKLMMIFYGRDKSTTAADLDQMKKEIVGLKLKNEKSLVGQINIAKALLANNPNQLLTVCEKEVNNLSPEEFPFSIIAGAKEKATPLQINRWKKIGQKLVAKCEDKDMAKQMEQYIESMFAKK
;
A
#
# COMPACT_ATOMS: atom_id res chain seq x y z
N TYR A 1 -20.63 6.86 -1.83
CA TYR A 1 -20.46 5.53 -2.45
C TYR A 1 -21.78 4.77 -2.55
N LYS A 2 -22.51 4.45 -1.44
CA LYS A 2 -23.79 3.68 -1.49
C LYS A 2 -24.82 4.23 -2.50
N ARG A 3 -24.96 5.57 -2.60
CA ARG A 3 -25.90 6.18 -3.56
C ARG A 3 -25.45 6.00 -5.02
N GLN A 4 -24.16 6.08 -5.26
CA GLN A 4 -23.58 5.90 -6.59
C GLN A 4 -23.66 4.43 -7.03
N THR A 5 -23.37 3.49 -6.14
CA THR A 5 -23.50 2.06 -6.41
C THR A 5 -24.95 1.68 -6.73
N GLY A 6 -25.93 2.21 -6.00
CA GLY A 6 -27.35 1.93 -6.28
C GLY A 6 -27.79 2.36 -7.70
N VAL A 7 -27.24 3.45 -8.25
CA VAL A 7 -27.49 3.85 -9.64
C VAL A 7 -26.85 2.87 -10.62
N LEU A 8 -25.66 2.38 -10.33
CA LEU A 8 -24.96 1.40 -11.16
C LEU A 8 -25.64 0.02 -11.10
N ASP A 9 -26.13 -0.39 -9.92
CA ASP A 9 -26.92 -1.61 -9.74
C ASP A 9 -28.17 -1.60 -10.62
N ALA A 10 -28.91 -0.48 -10.63
CA ALA A 10 -30.10 -0.33 -11.47
C ALA A 10 -29.76 -0.44 -12.96
N LYS A 11 -28.72 0.26 -13.43
CA LYS A 11 -28.28 0.18 -14.82
C LYS A 11 -27.82 -1.23 -15.20
N TYR A 12 -27.13 -1.93 -14.30
CA TYR A 12 -26.73 -3.31 -14.53
C TYR A 12 -27.94 -4.25 -14.64
N ALA A 13 -28.95 -4.06 -13.79
CA ALA A 13 -30.22 -4.79 -13.85
C ALA A 13 -30.99 -4.50 -15.14
N GLU A 14 -30.92 -3.28 -15.68
CA GLU A 14 -31.50 -2.86 -16.97
C GLU A 14 -30.74 -3.39 -18.19
N GLY A 15 -29.60 -4.08 -17.98
CA GLY A 15 -28.83 -4.75 -19.04
C GLY A 15 -27.60 -3.98 -19.53
N ALA A 16 -27.15 -2.94 -18.87
CA ALA A 16 -25.90 -2.28 -19.21
C ALA A 16 -24.72 -3.25 -19.04
N ARG A 17 -23.94 -3.44 -20.12
CA ARG A 17 -22.83 -4.42 -20.17
C ARG A 17 -21.63 -3.90 -20.97
N ASP A 18 -21.64 -2.61 -21.36
CA ASP A 18 -20.45 -2.04 -21.99
C ASP A 18 -19.27 -2.02 -21.03
N LYS A 19 -18.07 -2.10 -21.59
CA LYS A 19 -16.84 -2.30 -20.82
C LYS A 19 -16.52 -1.15 -19.89
N GLU A 20 -16.74 0.09 -20.32
CA GLU A 20 -16.51 1.27 -19.50
C GLU A 20 -17.46 1.29 -18.29
N PHE A 21 -18.72 0.92 -18.51
CA PHE A 21 -19.70 0.76 -17.44
C PHE A 21 -19.27 -0.33 -16.46
N LEU A 22 -18.87 -1.51 -16.96
CA LEU A 22 -18.46 -2.63 -16.11
C LEU A 22 -17.24 -2.27 -15.26
N ALA A 23 -16.24 -1.61 -15.82
CA ALA A 23 -15.06 -1.15 -15.08
C ALA A 23 -15.45 -0.21 -13.92
N LYS A 24 -16.29 0.78 -14.17
CA LYS A 24 -16.80 1.71 -13.14
C LYS A 24 -17.66 1.00 -12.09
N TYR A 25 -18.43 0.01 -12.50
CA TYR A 25 -19.27 -0.76 -11.59
C TYR A 25 -18.43 -1.63 -10.65
N VAL A 26 -17.44 -2.36 -11.19
CA VAL A 26 -16.48 -3.12 -10.40
C VAL A 26 -15.77 -2.23 -9.37
N GLU A 27 -15.26 -1.09 -9.77
CA GLU A 27 -14.59 -0.14 -8.89
C GLU A 27 -15.51 0.34 -7.75
N SER A 28 -16.77 0.63 -8.07
CA SER A 28 -17.78 1.01 -7.08
C SER A 28 -18.10 -0.11 -6.10
N LEU A 29 -18.23 -1.35 -6.56
CA LEU A 29 -18.48 -2.53 -5.72
C LEU A 29 -17.29 -2.81 -4.78
N ILE A 30 -16.07 -2.73 -5.28
CA ILE A 30 -14.85 -2.90 -4.47
C ILE A 30 -14.82 -1.87 -3.33
N SER A 31 -15.21 -0.63 -3.60
CA SER A 31 -15.24 0.47 -2.62
C SER A 31 -16.29 0.29 -1.51
N MET A 32 -17.21 -0.65 -1.63
CA MET A 32 -18.22 -0.92 -0.60
C MET A 32 -17.70 -1.73 0.59
N TYR A 33 -16.56 -2.40 0.47
CA TYR A 33 -16.01 -3.29 1.51
C TYR A 33 -17.01 -4.33 2.06
N SER A 34 -17.92 -4.80 1.21
CA SER A 34 -18.95 -5.78 1.54
C SER A 34 -18.60 -7.14 0.94
N PRO A 35 -18.72 -8.26 1.66
CA PRO A 35 -18.47 -9.60 1.11
C PRO A 35 -19.32 -9.91 -0.12
N ASP A 36 -20.59 -9.51 -0.12
CA ASP A 36 -21.49 -9.77 -1.26
C ASP A 36 -21.10 -8.92 -2.47
N ALA A 37 -20.79 -7.62 -2.26
CA ALA A 37 -20.29 -6.75 -3.32
C ALA A 37 -18.96 -7.26 -3.88
N SER A 38 -18.09 -7.81 -3.04
CA SER A 38 -16.81 -8.38 -3.45
C SER A 38 -16.96 -9.57 -4.39
N LYS A 39 -17.92 -10.46 -4.13
CA LYS A 39 -18.19 -11.61 -5.01
C LYS A 39 -18.66 -11.17 -6.40
N VAL A 40 -19.63 -10.22 -6.44
CA VAL A 40 -20.11 -9.67 -7.70
C VAL A 40 -18.97 -8.95 -8.42
N ALA A 41 -18.15 -8.18 -7.72
CA ALA A 41 -17.01 -7.50 -8.29
C ALA A 41 -16.00 -8.49 -8.90
N ALA A 42 -15.73 -9.64 -8.25
CA ALA A 42 -14.82 -10.67 -8.75
C ALA A 42 -15.32 -11.29 -10.07
N GLU A 43 -16.62 -11.61 -10.14
CA GLU A 43 -17.24 -12.15 -11.36
C GLU A 43 -17.15 -11.16 -12.53
N LEU A 44 -17.44 -9.89 -12.26
CA LEU A 44 -17.41 -8.83 -13.29
C LEU A 44 -15.97 -8.47 -13.69
N TYR A 45 -15.04 -8.43 -12.73
CA TYR A 45 -13.63 -8.18 -12.99
C TYR A 45 -13.02 -9.22 -13.91
N GLY A 46 -13.41 -10.50 -13.77
CA GLY A 46 -13.01 -11.58 -14.67
C GLY A 46 -13.45 -11.38 -16.14
N GLN A 47 -14.48 -10.57 -16.37
CA GLN A 47 -14.98 -10.24 -17.72
C GLN A 47 -14.25 -9.05 -18.38
N LEU A 48 -13.46 -8.29 -17.63
CA LEU A 48 -12.67 -7.18 -18.15
C LEU A 48 -11.47 -7.67 -18.95
N THR A 49 -11.05 -6.90 -19.95
CA THR A 49 -9.77 -7.12 -20.64
C THR A 49 -8.61 -6.84 -19.70
N ASP A 50 -7.43 -7.35 -20.02
CA ASP A 50 -6.23 -7.11 -19.23
C ASP A 50 -5.90 -5.61 -19.14
N GLU A 51 -6.16 -4.83 -20.21
CA GLU A 51 -6.00 -3.38 -20.22
C GLU A 51 -6.95 -2.67 -19.26
N GLU A 52 -8.18 -3.10 -19.17
CA GLU A 52 -9.17 -2.57 -18.23
C GLU A 52 -8.86 -2.98 -16.79
N LYS A 53 -8.41 -4.22 -16.58
CA LYS A 53 -7.99 -4.72 -15.28
C LYS A 53 -6.85 -3.90 -14.69
N VAL A 54 -5.86 -3.51 -15.49
CA VAL A 54 -4.72 -2.69 -15.01
C VAL A 54 -5.09 -1.23 -14.75
N SER A 55 -6.28 -0.78 -15.17
CA SER A 55 -6.77 0.55 -14.83
C SER A 55 -7.34 0.64 -13.41
N ALA A 56 -7.72 -0.49 -12.81
CA ALA A 56 -8.26 -0.54 -11.47
C ALA A 56 -7.19 -0.28 -10.39
N ASP A 57 -7.60 0.14 -9.20
CA ASP A 57 -6.69 0.39 -8.09
C ASP A 57 -6.25 -0.93 -7.45
N TYR A 58 -5.00 -1.32 -7.68
CA TYR A 58 -4.43 -2.55 -7.12
C TYR A 58 -4.47 -2.64 -5.60
N TRP A 59 -4.43 -1.51 -4.91
CA TRP A 59 -4.59 -1.48 -3.47
C TRP A 59 -5.90 -2.12 -3.02
N PHE A 60 -7.01 -1.74 -3.65
CA PHE A 60 -8.33 -2.32 -3.35
C PHE A 60 -8.43 -3.77 -3.79
N ILE A 61 -7.94 -4.09 -4.97
CA ILE A 61 -7.99 -5.45 -5.53
C ILE A 61 -7.24 -6.43 -4.63
N PHE A 62 -6.02 -6.13 -4.27
CA PHE A 62 -5.23 -7.02 -3.43
C PHE A 62 -5.70 -7.11 -1.98
N ASN A 63 -6.46 -6.15 -1.49
CA ASN A 63 -7.08 -6.24 -0.17
C ASN A 63 -8.36 -7.10 -0.15
N ASN A 64 -8.86 -7.45 -1.32
CA ASN A 64 -10.03 -8.29 -1.47
C ASN A 64 -9.59 -9.72 -1.82
N PRO A 65 -9.79 -10.72 -0.95
CA PRO A 65 -9.34 -12.08 -1.21
C PRO A 65 -9.97 -12.72 -2.44
N ASP A 66 -11.19 -12.32 -2.81
CA ASP A 66 -11.89 -12.84 -3.99
C ASP A 66 -11.30 -12.28 -5.30
N LEU A 67 -10.70 -11.09 -5.25
CA LEU A 67 -10.11 -10.40 -6.41
C LEU A 67 -8.59 -10.59 -6.51
N ALA A 68 -7.92 -10.98 -5.45
CA ALA A 68 -6.47 -11.05 -5.40
C ALA A 68 -5.84 -11.92 -6.52
N PRO A 69 -6.39 -13.10 -6.89
CA PRO A 69 -5.85 -13.89 -7.99
C PRO A 69 -5.89 -13.15 -9.32
N ALA A 70 -7.06 -12.62 -9.70
CA ALA A 70 -7.22 -11.88 -10.95
C ALA A 70 -6.42 -10.55 -10.97
N GLY A 71 -6.26 -9.92 -9.82
CA GLY A 71 -5.39 -8.74 -9.64
C GLY A 71 -3.91 -9.08 -9.84
N SER A 72 -3.47 -10.28 -9.44
CA SER A 72 -2.11 -10.76 -9.70
C SER A 72 -1.84 -10.96 -11.19
N GLU A 73 -2.77 -11.56 -11.92
CA GLU A 73 -2.68 -11.71 -13.38
C GLU A 73 -2.60 -10.35 -14.09
N ALA A 74 -3.45 -9.40 -13.69
CA ALA A 74 -3.42 -8.05 -14.23
C ALA A 74 -2.11 -7.31 -13.92
N TYR A 75 -1.52 -7.54 -12.75
CA TYR A 75 -0.22 -7.01 -12.38
C TYR A 75 0.91 -7.57 -13.27
N GLU A 76 0.95 -8.89 -13.48
CA GLU A 76 1.91 -9.54 -14.37
C GLU A 76 1.77 -9.02 -15.81
N TYR A 77 0.53 -8.82 -16.28
CA TYR A 77 0.28 -8.22 -17.58
C TYR A 77 0.81 -6.78 -17.67
N LEU A 78 0.57 -5.94 -16.66
CA LEU A 78 1.11 -4.58 -16.60
C LEU A 78 2.64 -4.58 -16.64
N LEU A 79 3.26 -5.46 -15.86
CA LEU A 79 4.71 -5.60 -15.79
C LEU A 79 5.31 -5.97 -17.15
N ALA A 80 4.72 -6.96 -17.82
CA ALA A 80 5.15 -7.42 -19.14
C ALA A 80 4.95 -6.38 -20.26
N ASN A 81 3.99 -5.46 -20.10
CA ASN A 81 3.63 -4.45 -21.10
C ASN A 81 3.90 -3.01 -20.64
N ARG A 82 4.80 -2.81 -19.69
CA ARG A 82 5.08 -1.51 -19.06
C ARG A 82 5.32 -0.38 -20.09
N GLU A 83 6.13 -0.63 -21.11
CA GLU A 83 6.45 0.37 -22.13
C GLU A 83 5.23 0.78 -22.96
N LYS A 84 4.37 -0.18 -23.29
CA LYS A 84 3.11 0.08 -24.00
C LYS A 84 2.19 0.97 -23.18
N PHE A 85 2.05 0.71 -21.88
CA PHE A 85 1.23 1.52 -20.99
C PHE A 85 1.81 2.91 -20.75
N ALA A 86 3.14 3.06 -20.72
CA ALA A 86 3.82 4.35 -20.59
C ALA A 86 3.60 5.28 -21.81
N GLN A 87 3.24 4.76 -22.96
CA GLN A 87 2.90 5.56 -24.14
C GLN A 87 1.55 6.29 -24.00
N ASN A 88 0.61 5.68 -23.29
CA ASN A 88 -0.77 6.19 -23.14
C ASN A 88 -1.04 6.80 -21.74
N ASN A 89 -0.11 6.66 -20.80
CA ASN A 89 -0.21 7.15 -19.44
C ASN A 89 1.08 7.86 -19.06
N THR A 90 1.06 8.68 -17.99
CA THR A 90 2.31 9.19 -17.46
C THR A 90 3.13 8.04 -16.87
N GLU A 91 4.45 8.09 -17.05
CA GLU A 91 5.38 7.11 -16.46
C GLU A 91 5.15 6.97 -14.94
N GLU A 92 4.84 8.09 -14.27
CA GLU A 92 4.50 8.12 -12.86
C GLU A 92 3.24 7.31 -12.52
N ALA A 93 2.19 7.35 -13.35
CA ALA A 93 0.98 6.57 -13.14
C ALA A 93 1.24 5.06 -13.28
N VAL A 94 2.08 4.66 -14.22
CA VAL A 94 2.50 3.25 -14.38
C VAL A 94 3.34 2.81 -13.19
N ASP A 95 4.32 3.60 -12.78
CA ASP A 95 5.17 3.32 -11.62
C ASP A 95 4.35 3.22 -10.32
N LYS A 96 3.38 4.11 -10.13
CA LYS A 96 2.45 4.06 -8.98
C LYS A 96 1.67 2.75 -8.95
N ARG A 97 1.20 2.27 -10.07
CA ARG A 97 0.48 0.99 -10.16
C ARG A 97 1.40 -0.20 -9.86
N LEU A 98 2.58 -0.24 -10.47
CA LEU A 98 3.57 -1.29 -10.20
C LEU A 98 4.01 -1.31 -8.74
N SER A 99 4.19 -0.15 -8.12
CA SER A 99 4.62 -0.06 -6.72
C SER A 99 3.53 -0.45 -5.73
N SER A 100 2.24 -0.29 -6.07
CA SER A 100 1.13 -0.56 -5.16
C SER A 100 1.08 -2.02 -4.67
N GLY A 101 1.41 -2.98 -5.51
CA GLY A 101 1.51 -4.39 -5.14
C GLY A 101 2.58 -4.65 -4.08
N TYR A 102 3.77 -4.05 -4.24
CA TYR A 102 4.86 -4.15 -3.27
C TYR A 102 4.52 -3.45 -1.95
N GLN A 103 3.97 -2.24 -2.02
CA GLN A 103 3.54 -1.48 -0.84
C GLN A 103 2.54 -2.27 -0.01
N ARG A 104 1.54 -2.89 -0.67
CA ARG A 104 0.56 -3.72 0.03
C ARG A 104 1.22 -4.89 0.76
N LYS A 105 2.10 -5.63 0.09
CA LYS A 105 2.81 -6.76 0.71
C LYS A 105 3.57 -6.31 1.95
N LEU A 106 4.27 -5.19 1.87
CA LEU A 106 4.98 -4.59 3.00
C LEU A 106 4.04 -4.17 4.13
N MET A 107 2.88 -3.56 3.80
CA MET A 107 1.89 -3.21 4.81
C MET A 107 1.32 -4.43 5.54
N MET A 108 1.08 -5.53 4.84
CA MET A 108 0.63 -6.77 5.49
C MET A 108 1.65 -7.27 6.52
N ILE A 109 2.96 -7.13 6.23
CA ILE A 109 4.03 -7.44 7.18
C ILE A 109 4.00 -6.47 8.37
N PHE A 110 3.91 -5.17 8.12
CA PHE A 110 3.92 -4.13 9.17
C PHE A 110 2.73 -4.23 10.14
N TYR A 111 1.59 -4.70 9.64
CA TYR A 111 0.40 -4.96 10.48
C TYR A 111 0.37 -6.37 11.09
N GLY A 112 1.42 -7.18 10.91
CA GLY A 112 1.51 -8.53 11.44
C GLY A 112 0.49 -9.51 10.84
N ARG A 113 -0.08 -9.19 9.69
CA ARG A 113 -1.05 -10.01 8.96
C ARG A 113 -0.37 -11.04 8.05
N ASP A 114 0.79 -10.71 7.51
CA ASP A 114 1.65 -11.66 6.80
C ASP A 114 2.74 -12.18 7.75
N LYS A 115 2.66 -13.48 8.04
CA LYS A 115 3.63 -14.20 8.88
C LYS A 115 4.46 -15.19 8.08
N SER A 116 4.23 -15.29 6.78
CA SER A 116 4.89 -16.26 5.89
C SER A 116 6.10 -15.68 5.19
N THR A 117 6.13 -14.37 4.96
CA THR A 117 7.24 -13.70 4.27
C THR A 117 8.53 -13.81 5.09
N THR A 118 9.59 -14.27 4.44
CA THR A 118 10.94 -14.41 5.01
C THR A 118 11.84 -13.25 4.62
N ALA A 119 13.03 -13.16 5.26
CA ALA A 119 14.06 -12.20 4.88
C ALA A 119 14.56 -12.44 3.44
N ALA A 120 14.59 -13.69 2.98
CA ALA A 120 14.98 -14.04 1.62
C ALA A 120 13.96 -13.54 0.58
N ASP A 121 12.66 -13.65 0.88
CA ASP A 121 11.59 -13.10 0.02
C ASP A 121 11.70 -11.59 -0.11
N LEU A 122 12.04 -10.91 0.99
CA LEU A 122 12.27 -9.46 0.98
C LEU A 122 13.52 -9.07 0.20
N ASP A 123 14.57 -9.89 0.21
CA ASP A 123 15.76 -9.66 -0.61
C ASP A 123 15.46 -9.86 -2.10
N GLN A 124 14.63 -10.84 -2.44
CA GLN A 124 14.16 -11.04 -3.81
C GLN A 124 13.31 -9.87 -4.27
N MET A 125 12.33 -9.44 -3.47
CA MET A 125 11.50 -8.26 -3.73
C MET A 125 12.34 -7.00 -3.97
N LYS A 126 13.38 -6.80 -3.17
CA LYS A 126 14.31 -5.67 -3.34
C LYS A 126 15.02 -5.71 -4.69
N LYS A 127 15.50 -6.89 -5.13
CA LYS A 127 16.13 -7.05 -6.45
C LYS A 127 15.18 -6.72 -7.59
N GLU A 128 13.93 -7.17 -7.50
CA GLU A 128 12.87 -6.87 -8.47
C GLU A 128 12.62 -5.36 -8.57
N ILE A 129 12.39 -4.69 -7.44
CA ILE A 129 12.15 -3.25 -7.38
C ILE A 129 13.31 -2.45 -7.97
N VAL A 130 14.55 -2.78 -7.63
CA VAL A 130 15.75 -2.14 -8.21
C VAL A 130 15.83 -2.39 -9.72
N GLY A 131 15.47 -3.59 -10.19
CA GLY A 131 15.41 -3.92 -11.61
C GLY A 131 14.37 -3.11 -12.38
N LEU A 132 13.25 -2.74 -11.74
CA LEU A 132 12.18 -1.95 -12.33
C LEU A 132 12.50 -0.46 -12.49
N LYS A 133 13.49 0.06 -11.75
CA LYS A 133 13.90 1.49 -11.77
C LYS A 133 12.71 2.44 -11.54
N LEU A 134 11.87 2.14 -10.56
CA LEU A 134 10.70 2.96 -10.23
C LEU A 134 11.12 4.29 -9.62
N LYS A 135 10.33 5.35 -9.83
CA LYS A 135 10.60 6.68 -9.25
C LYS A 135 10.65 6.65 -7.72
N ASN A 136 9.84 5.79 -7.09
CA ASN A 136 9.79 5.60 -5.64
C ASN A 136 10.65 4.42 -5.14
N GLU A 137 11.61 3.94 -5.94
CA GLU A 137 12.52 2.83 -5.59
C GLU A 137 13.15 3.01 -4.20
N LYS A 138 13.69 4.21 -3.91
CA LYS A 138 14.35 4.50 -2.63
C LYS A 138 13.42 4.32 -1.44
N SER A 139 12.18 4.76 -1.57
CA SER A 139 11.15 4.59 -0.55
C SER A 139 10.81 3.11 -0.33
N LEU A 140 10.53 2.37 -1.40
CA LEU A 140 10.23 0.94 -1.32
C LEU A 140 11.39 0.14 -0.71
N VAL A 141 12.62 0.42 -1.12
CA VAL A 141 13.81 -0.21 -0.54
C VAL A 141 13.95 0.14 0.95
N GLY A 142 13.67 1.37 1.34
CA GLY A 142 13.63 1.79 2.75
C GLY A 142 12.61 0.99 3.55
N GLN A 143 11.40 0.84 3.04
CA GLN A 143 10.34 0.03 3.66
C GLN A 143 10.75 -1.45 3.77
N ILE A 144 11.39 -2.03 2.74
CA ILE A 144 11.90 -3.40 2.78
C ILE A 144 12.96 -3.56 3.88
N ASN A 145 13.89 -2.62 3.99
CA ASN A 145 14.91 -2.67 5.05
C ASN A 145 14.27 -2.63 6.44
N ILE A 146 13.24 -1.81 6.64
CA ILE A 146 12.46 -1.76 7.89
C ILE A 146 11.74 -3.10 8.13
N ALA A 147 11.08 -3.66 7.12
CA ALA A 147 10.39 -4.96 7.23
C ALA A 147 11.37 -6.08 7.61
N LYS A 148 12.56 -6.15 7.02
CA LYS A 148 13.60 -7.10 7.39
C LYS A 148 14.04 -6.95 8.85
N ALA A 149 14.25 -5.71 9.31
CA ALA A 149 14.61 -5.44 10.69
C ALA A 149 13.48 -5.81 11.67
N LEU A 150 12.22 -5.65 11.27
CA LEU A 150 11.06 -6.09 12.04
C LEU A 150 11.02 -7.62 12.18
N LEU A 151 11.24 -8.35 11.08
CA LEU A 151 11.30 -9.83 11.09
C LEU A 151 12.45 -10.37 11.93
N ALA A 152 13.57 -9.65 12.03
CA ALA A 152 14.70 -10.04 12.89
C ALA A 152 14.37 -9.97 14.39
N ASN A 153 13.23 -9.40 14.77
CA ASN A 153 12.73 -9.30 16.15
C ASN A 153 13.75 -8.69 17.14
N ASN A 154 14.56 -7.75 16.65
CA ASN A 154 15.55 -7.04 17.47
C ASN A 154 15.17 -5.54 17.54
N PRO A 155 14.65 -5.05 18.70
CA PRO A 155 14.18 -3.67 18.83
C PRO A 155 15.26 -2.60 18.58
N ASN A 156 16.49 -2.85 18.94
CA ASN A 156 17.58 -1.90 18.70
C ASN A 156 17.96 -1.82 17.23
N GLN A 157 18.03 -2.97 16.56
CA GLN A 157 18.27 -3.03 15.12
C GLN A 157 17.15 -2.35 14.34
N LEU A 158 15.89 -2.63 14.69
CA LEU A 158 14.73 -2.01 14.06
C LEU A 158 14.78 -0.48 14.18
N LEU A 159 15.03 0.02 15.39
CA LEU A 159 15.15 1.45 15.65
C LEU A 159 16.26 2.10 14.83
N THR A 160 17.43 1.47 14.78
CA THR A 160 18.57 1.96 14.01
C THR A 160 18.27 2.00 12.50
N VAL A 161 17.60 0.97 11.98
CA VAL A 161 17.17 0.95 10.57
C VAL A 161 16.12 2.04 10.30
N CYS A 162 15.15 2.22 11.17
CA CYS A 162 14.13 3.29 11.02
C CYS A 162 14.78 4.69 11.03
N GLU A 163 15.78 4.94 11.90
CA GLU A 163 16.52 6.21 11.93
C GLU A 163 17.26 6.51 10.62
N LYS A 164 17.77 5.47 9.97
CA LYS A 164 18.45 5.59 8.67
C LYS A 164 17.43 5.81 7.55
N GLU A 165 16.39 4.98 7.50
CA GLU A 165 15.46 4.96 6.37
C GLU A 165 14.43 6.09 6.41
N VAL A 166 14.17 6.71 7.56
CA VAL A 166 13.24 7.85 7.67
C VAL A 166 13.55 8.99 6.70
N ASN A 167 14.81 9.12 6.26
CA ASN A 167 15.18 10.14 5.29
C ASN A 167 14.70 9.83 3.86
N ASN A 168 14.46 8.55 3.56
CA ASN A 168 14.01 8.05 2.25
C ASN A 168 12.49 7.92 2.15
N LEU A 169 11.76 8.12 3.24
CA LEU A 169 10.31 7.92 3.33
C LEU A 169 9.57 9.24 3.50
N SER A 170 8.41 9.35 2.87
CA SER A 170 7.43 10.38 3.20
C SER A 170 6.68 10.01 4.50
N PRO A 171 5.95 10.95 5.10
CA PRO A 171 5.11 10.65 6.27
C PRO A 171 4.09 9.54 6.03
N GLU A 172 3.47 9.50 4.85
CA GLU A 172 2.45 8.51 4.47
C GLU A 172 3.05 7.12 4.25
N GLU A 173 4.31 7.04 3.85
CA GLU A 173 5.02 5.80 3.56
C GLU A 173 5.64 5.16 4.80
N PHE A 174 5.79 5.91 5.90
CA PHE A 174 6.39 5.40 7.11
C PHE A 174 5.40 4.52 7.90
N PRO A 175 5.78 3.29 8.26
CA PRO A 175 4.88 2.37 8.95
C PRO A 175 4.73 2.70 10.45
N PHE A 176 3.92 3.68 10.80
CA PHE A 176 3.70 4.12 12.18
C PHE A 176 3.23 3.02 13.15
N SER A 177 2.60 1.95 12.65
CA SER A 177 2.23 0.79 13.45
C SER A 177 3.41 0.15 14.18
N ILE A 178 4.61 0.26 13.63
CA ILE A 178 5.86 -0.23 14.26
C ILE A 178 6.18 0.57 15.53
N ILE A 179 6.00 1.88 15.51
CA ILE A 179 6.23 2.73 16.68
C ILE A 179 5.25 2.35 17.80
N ALA A 180 3.98 2.17 17.47
CA ALA A 180 2.96 1.76 18.43
C ALA A 180 3.29 0.41 19.08
N GLY A 181 3.74 -0.57 18.29
CA GLY A 181 4.17 -1.89 18.78
C GLY A 181 5.46 -1.87 19.62
N ALA A 182 6.39 -0.99 19.28
CA ALA A 182 7.66 -0.87 20.00
C ALA A 182 7.53 -0.19 21.37
N LYS A 183 6.53 0.67 21.54
CA LYS A 183 6.32 1.49 22.74
C LYS A 183 6.27 0.71 24.05
N GLU A 184 5.58 -0.42 24.07
CA GLU A 184 5.31 -1.16 25.31
C GLU A 184 6.55 -1.71 26.00
N LYS A 185 7.61 -1.96 25.21
CA LYS A 185 8.88 -2.54 25.70
C LYS A 185 10.07 -1.61 25.58
N ALA A 186 9.86 -0.35 25.12
CA ALA A 186 10.93 0.59 24.87
C ALA A 186 11.46 1.24 26.15
N THR A 187 12.78 1.33 26.27
CA THR A 187 13.45 2.12 27.30
C THR A 187 13.24 3.64 27.07
N PRO A 188 13.40 4.49 28.07
CA PRO A 188 13.31 5.95 27.89
C PRO A 188 14.23 6.48 26.77
N LEU A 189 15.41 5.91 26.62
CA LEU A 189 16.35 6.27 25.55
C LEU A 189 15.80 5.91 24.16
N GLN A 190 15.23 4.72 24.01
CA GLN A 190 14.58 4.29 22.76
C GLN A 190 13.36 5.14 22.44
N ILE A 191 12.54 5.49 23.45
CA ILE A 191 11.40 6.41 23.28
C ILE A 191 11.86 7.75 22.70
N ASN A 192 12.93 8.32 23.22
CA ASN A 192 13.47 9.59 22.72
C ASN A 192 13.96 9.47 21.26
N ARG A 193 14.53 8.33 20.88
CA ARG A 193 14.94 8.06 19.49
C ARG A 193 13.71 7.95 18.57
N TRP A 194 12.67 7.24 18.98
CA TRP A 194 11.40 7.16 18.25
C TRP A 194 10.74 8.53 18.05
N LYS A 195 10.72 9.39 19.10
CA LYS A 195 10.23 10.77 18.99
C LYS A 195 10.99 11.56 17.93
N LYS A 196 12.32 11.42 17.88
CA LYS A 196 13.14 12.08 16.85
C LYS A 196 12.82 11.61 15.43
N ILE A 197 12.51 10.33 15.23
CA ILE A 197 12.02 9.83 13.95
C ILE A 197 10.70 10.52 13.59
N GLY A 198 9.75 10.56 14.54
CA GLY A 198 8.48 11.25 14.34
C GLY A 198 8.64 12.73 13.98
N GLN A 199 9.51 13.47 14.70
CA GLN A 199 9.81 14.86 14.41
C GLN A 199 10.38 15.08 13.00
N LYS A 200 11.24 14.17 12.52
CA LYS A 200 11.75 14.22 11.15
C LYS A 200 10.65 14.02 10.11
N LEU A 201 9.66 13.17 10.38
CA LEU A 201 8.52 12.96 9.50
C LEU A 201 7.59 14.17 9.48
N VAL A 202 7.28 14.72 10.65
CA VAL A 202 6.50 15.98 10.77
C VAL A 202 7.16 17.11 9.96
N ALA A 203 8.48 17.26 10.05
CA ALA A 203 9.22 18.28 9.32
C ALA A 203 9.17 18.13 7.79
N LYS A 204 8.75 16.98 7.28
CA LYS A 204 8.55 16.69 5.84
C LYS A 204 7.12 16.94 5.38
N CYS A 205 6.16 17.17 6.27
CA CYS A 205 4.79 17.47 5.89
C CYS A 205 4.72 18.87 5.28
N GLU A 206 4.25 18.95 4.04
CA GLU A 206 4.00 20.22 3.37
C GLU A 206 2.72 20.90 3.90
N ASP A 207 1.72 20.10 4.24
CA ASP A 207 0.46 20.53 4.83
C ASP A 207 0.62 20.76 6.34
N LYS A 208 0.40 22.01 6.79
CA LYS A 208 0.54 22.40 8.19
C LYS A 208 -0.49 21.74 9.12
N ASP A 209 -1.69 21.48 8.64
CA ASP A 209 -2.74 20.84 9.43
C ASP A 209 -2.42 19.35 9.60
N MET A 210 -1.95 18.70 8.56
CA MET A 210 -1.45 17.33 8.63
C MET A 210 -0.23 17.24 9.55
N ALA A 211 0.74 18.15 9.45
CA ALA A 211 1.90 18.20 10.33
C ALA A 211 1.48 18.28 11.81
N LYS A 212 0.54 19.16 12.13
CA LYS A 212 0.01 19.33 13.50
C LYS A 212 -0.71 18.09 14.01
N GLN A 213 -1.55 17.46 13.17
CA GLN A 213 -2.23 16.23 13.54
C GLN A 213 -1.24 15.09 13.79
N MET A 214 -0.22 14.98 12.95
CA MET A 214 0.83 13.97 13.10
C MET A 214 1.65 14.22 14.38
N GLU A 215 2.01 15.45 14.70
CA GLU A 215 2.71 15.80 15.92
C GLU A 215 1.89 15.40 17.16
N GLN A 216 0.60 15.76 17.20
CA GLN A 216 -0.32 15.34 18.26
C GLN A 216 -0.43 13.83 18.38
N TYR A 217 -0.49 13.11 17.25
CA TYR A 217 -0.54 11.66 17.23
C TYR A 217 0.73 11.06 17.83
N ILE A 218 1.91 11.55 17.43
CA ILE A 218 3.21 11.09 17.96
C ILE A 218 3.31 11.37 19.46
N GLU A 219 2.93 12.56 19.91
CA GLU A 219 2.92 12.90 21.34
C GLU A 219 1.99 11.96 22.13
N SER A 220 0.79 11.72 21.61
CA SER A 220 -0.18 10.82 22.25
C SER A 220 0.32 9.38 22.36
N MET A 221 1.08 8.91 21.36
CA MET A 221 1.71 7.58 21.41
C MET A 221 2.67 7.45 22.58
N PHE A 222 3.36 8.51 22.98
CA PHE A 222 4.38 8.49 24.02
C PHE A 222 3.94 9.19 25.34
N ALA A 223 2.72 9.67 25.42
CA ALA A 223 2.15 10.14 26.67
C ALA A 223 2.11 9.01 27.70
N LYS A 224 2.59 9.28 28.91
CA LYS A 224 2.43 8.34 30.03
C LYS A 224 0.90 8.20 30.33
N LYS A 225 0.41 6.99 30.37
CA LYS A 225 -0.87 6.70 31.00
C LYS A 225 -0.75 6.87 32.49
#